data_e09962b663faa67129d3108240f1f5b4
#
_entry.id   e09962b663faa67129d3108240f1f5b4
#
_cell.length_a   1.000
_cell.length_b   1.000
_cell.length_c   1.000
_cell.angle_alpha   90.00
_cell.angle_beta   90.00
_cell.angle_gamma   90.00
#
_symmetry.space_group_name_H-M   'P 1'
#
loop_
_entity.id
_entity.type
_entity.pdbx_description
1 polymer ?
#
loop_
_entity_poly.entity_id
_entity_poly.type
_entity_poly.pdbx_seq_one_letter_code
_entity_poly.pdbx_strand_id
1 'polypeptide(L)' 'MDFKICAYCGKKFFDLGWPHIEGDSNRGVLKIEHFCCEEHKELFLKSKE' A
#
# COMPACT_ATOMS: atom_id res chain seq x y z
N MET A 1 -5.59 14.55 -12.51
CA MET A 1 -5.20 14.43 -11.11
C MET A 1 -5.15 12.97 -10.71
N ASP A 2 -4.08 12.61 -10.08
CA ASP A 2 -3.89 11.23 -9.68
C ASP A 2 -4.41 10.99 -8.27
N PHE A 3 -5.19 9.97 -8.13
CA PHE A 3 -5.66 9.54 -6.82
C PHE A 3 -5.16 8.13 -6.54
N LYS A 4 -5.12 7.77 -5.27
CA LYS A 4 -4.69 6.45 -4.85
C LYS A 4 -5.82 5.74 -4.14
N ILE A 5 -5.78 4.43 -4.17
CA ILE A 5 -6.80 3.61 -3.52
C ILE A 5 -6.12 2.77 -2.44
N CYS A 6 -6.69 2.82 -1.24
CA CYS A 6 -6.18 2.04 -0.13
C CYS A 6 -6.23 0.55 -0.45
N ALA A 7 -5.10 -0.13 -0.25
CA ALA A 7 -5.01 -1.56 -0.53
C ALA A 7 -5.77 -2.39 0.51
N TYR A 8 -6.15 -1.78 1.61
CA TYR A 8 -6.85 -2.48 2.68
C TYR A 8 -8.36 -2.26 2.63
N CYS A 9 -8.79 -1.01 2.66
CA CYS A 9 -10.21 -0.68 2.70
C CYS A 9 -10.80 -0.23 1.37
N GLY A 10 -9.96 0.11 0.40
CA GLY A 10 -10.41 0.52 -0.91
C GLY A 10 -10.87 1.96 -1.01
N LYS A 11 -10.55 2.76 -0.03
CA LYS A 11 -10.94 4.16 -0.01
C LYS A 11 -10.05 4.99 -0.94
N LYS A 12 -10.65 5.91 -1.68
CA LYS A 12 -9.88 6.82 -2.54
C LYS A 12 -9.33 7.99 -1.73
N PHE A 13 -8.09 8.36 -2.01
CA PHE A 13 -7.48 9.51 -1.36
C PHE A 13 -6.46 10.14 -2.30
N PHE A 14 -6.17 11.43 -2.04
CA PHE A 14 -5.28 12.19 -2.91
C PHE A 14 -3.89 12.42 -2.29
N ASP A 15 -3.72 12.11 -1.03
CA ASP A 15 -2.45 12.25 -0.36
C ASP A 15 -1.50 11.13 -0.71
N LEU A 16 -0.22 11.28 -0.33
CA LEU A 16 0.76 10.24 -0.51
C LEU A 16 0.43 9.01 0.32
N GLY A 17 -0.29 9.22 1.41
CA GLY A 17 -0.69 8.13 2.29
C GLY A 17 0.50 7.42 2.92
N TRP A 18 0.36 6.11 3.09
CA TRP A 18 1.42 5.28 3.66
C TRP A 18 1.81 4.23 2.63
N PRO A 19 2.79 4.53 1.80
CA PRO A 19 3.22 3.58 0.77
C PRO A 19 4.03 2.43 1.38
N HIS A 20 3.85 1.26 0.79
CA HIS A 20 4.60 0.07 1.17
C HIS A 20 5.14 -0.58 -0.09
N ILE A 21 6.44 -0.76 -0.14
CA ILE A 21 7.10 -1.36 -1.30
C ILE A 21 7.39 -2.82 -0.98
N GLU A 22 6.89 -3.70 -1.81
CA GLU A 22 7.09 -5.12 -1.65
C GLU A 22 7.54 -5.73 -2.97
N GLY A 23 8.43 -6.69 -2.90
CA GLY A 23 8.91 -7.37 -4.09
C GLY A 23 10.35 -7.80 -3.97
N ASP A 24 10.84 -8.42 -5.03
CA ASP A 24 12.20 -8.92 -5.10
C ASP A 24 12.96 -8.16 -6.19
N SER A 25 13.96 -7.39 -5.79
CA SER A 25 14.74 -6.62 -6.74
C SER A 25 15.57 -7.52 -7.68
N ASN A 26 15.92 -8.70 -7.20
CA ASN A 26 16.67 -9.66 -8.03
C ASN A 26 15.85 -10.20 -9.18
N ARG A 27 14.54 -10.28 -8.98
CA ARG A 27 13.62 -10.73 -10.02
C ARG A 27 13.03 -9.59 -10.82
N GLY A 28 13.29 -8.36 -10.39
CA GLY A 28 12.77 -7.19 -11.05
C GLY A 28 11.27 -6.99 -10.84
N VAL A 29 10.71 -7.62 -9.83
CA VAL A 29 9.29 -7.49 -9.50
C VAL A 29 9.15 -6.56 -8.31
N LEU A 30 8.51 -5.42 -8.53
CA LEU A 30 8.26 -4.46 -7.47
C LEU A 30 6.79 -4.10 -7.44
N LYS A 31 6.20 -4.17 -6.26
CA LYS A 31 4.81 -3.76 -6.05
C LYS A 31 4.78 -2.65 -5.03
N ILE A 32 4.06 -1.59 -5.34
CA ILE A 32 3.88 -0.48 -4.41
C ILE A 32 2.41 -0.42 -4.05
N GLU A 33 2.14 -0.51 -2.76
CA GLU A 33 0.78 -0.44 -2.25
C GLU A 33 0.64 0.81 -1.38
N HIS A 34 -0.52 1.43 -1.46
CA HIS A 34 -0.79 2.64 -0.69
C HIS A 34 -1.93 2.38 0.29
N PHE A 35 -1.85 3.02 1.44
CA PHE A 35 -2.84 2.88 2.48
C PHE A 35 -3.31 4.26 2.94
N CYS A 36 -4.56 4.35 3.34
CA CYS A 36 -5.13 5.62 3.77
C CYS A 36 -4.63 6.04 5.15
N CYS A 37 -4.14 5.09 5.93
CA CYS A 37 -3.57 5.39 7.24
C CYS A 37 -2.60 4.28 7.65
N GLU A 38 -1.77 4.61 8.64
CA GLU A 38 -0.78 3.66 9.11
C GLU A 38 -1.42 2.41 9.71
N GLU A 39 -2.54 2.59 10.37
CA GLU A 39 -3.26 1.48 10.98
C GLU A 39 -3.62 0.42 9.94
N HIS A 40 -4.18 0.84 8.83
CA HIS A 40 -4.55 -0.09 7.76
C HIS A 40 -3.32 -0.75 7.15
N LYS A 41 -2.22 -0.01 7.06
CA LYS A 41 -0.97 -0.57 6.56
C LYS A 41 -0.51 -1.71 7.45
N GLU A 42 -0.51 -1.49 8.76
CA GLU A 42 -0.09 -2.51 9.70
C GLU A 42 -1.01 -3.72 9.68
N LEU A 43 -2.31 -3.47 9.64
CA LEU A 43 -3.28 -4.56 9.61
C LEU A 43 -3.13 -5.40 8.34
N PHE A 44 -2.87 -4.74 7.23
CA PHE A 44 -2.67 -5.44 5.97
C PHE A 44 -1.43 -6.33 6.02
N LEU A 45 -0.34 -5.80 6.54
CA LEU A 45 0.90 -6.56 6.65
C LEU A 45 0.78 -7.71 7.64
N LYS A 46 0.05 -7.48 8.72
CA LYS A 46 -0.21 -8.51 9.70
C LYS A 46 -1.03 -9.65 9.11
N SER A 47 -2.00 -9.30 8.30
CA SER A 47 -2.87 -10.29 7.67
C SER A 47 -2.13 -11.19 6.70
N LYS A 48 -1.01 -10.72 6.19
CA LYS A 48 -0.20 -11.49 5.24
C LYS A 48 0.67 -12.55 5.88
N GLU A 49 0.92 -12.43 7.15
CA GLU A 49 1.79 -13.37 7.87
C GLU A 49 1.11 -14.69 8.18
#